data_ebd50078d95991531b8cfe614c5994c6
#
_entry.id   ebd50078d95991531b8cfe614c5994c6
#
_cell.length_a   1.000
_cell.length_b   1.000
_cell.length_c   1.000
_cell.angle_alpha   90.00
_cell.angle_beta   90.00
_cell.angle_gamma   90.00
#
_symmetry.space_group_name_H-M   'P 1'
#
loop_
_entity.id
_entity.type
_entity.pdbx_description
1 polymer ?
#
loop_
_entity_poly.entity_id
_entity_poly.type
_entity_poly.pdbx_seq_one_letter_code
_entity_poly.pdbx_strand_id
1 'polypeptide(L)' 'MCDVPVFQFKLFCVQTGDMILSHCYATLDAIQLLNGVPDLQTKQLVPEAELDANGFHKLEDD' A
#
# COMPACT_ATOMS: atom_id res chain seq x y z
N MET A 1 -6.90 19.36 7.37
CA MET A 1 -5.97 18.34 7.06
C MET A 1 -6.60 17.00 7.19
N CYS A 2 -6.44 16.18 6.20
CA CYS A 2 -7.09 14.87 6.19
C CYS A 2 -6.04 13.79 6.23
N ASP A 3 -6.20 12.88 7.18
CA ASP A 3 -5.40 11.68 7.17
C ASP A 3 -6.04 10.66 6.26
N VAL A 4 -5.21 9.90 5.57
CA VAL A 4 -5.67 8.92 4.63
C VAL A 4 -5.26 7.55 5.14
N PRO A 5 -6.17 6.58 5.19
CA PRO A 5 -5.80 5.24 5.62
C PRO A 5 -5.00 4.54 4.52
N VAL A 6 -3.90 3.95 4.92
CA VAL A 6 -3.06 3.18 4.02
C VAL A 6 -2.81 1.82 4.66
N PHE A 7 -2.50 0.84 3.82
CA PHE A 7 -2.35 -0.54 4.25
C PHE A 7 -1.18 -1.17 3.54
N GLN A 8 -0.54 -2.10 4.21
CA GLN A 8 0.35 -3.01 3.50
C GLN A 8 -0.48 -3.92 2.62
N PHE A 9 0.12 -4.44 1.58
CA PHE A 9 -0.61 -5.27 0.65
C PHE A 9 0.31 -6.30 0.06
N LYS A 10 -0.28 -7.35 -0.51
CA LYS A 10 0.45 -8.42 -1.15
C LYS A 10 0.11 -8.44 -2.62
N LEU A 11 1.10 -8.70 -3.43
CA LEU A 11 0.93 -8.82 -4.87
C LEU A 11 1.24 -10.25 -5.28
N PHE A 12 0.44 -10.79 -6.19
CA PHE A 12 0.68 -12.12 -6.68
C PHE A 12 1.68 -12.06 -7.82
N CYS A 13 2.72 -12.84 -7.70
CA CYS A 13 3.73 -12.91 -8.74
C CYS A 13 3.45 -14.12 -9.62
N VAL A 14 3.06 -13.87 -10.87
CA VAL A 14 2.69 -14.97 -11.77
C VAL A 14 3.91 -15.81 -12.16
N GLN A 15 5.10 -15.25 -12.06
CA GLN A 15 6.30 -15.97 -12.44
C GLN A 15 6.69 -17.04 -11.43
N THR A 16 6.48 -16.75 -10.16
CA THR A 16 6.81 -17.68 -9.10
C THR A 16 5.59 -18.36 -8.52
N GLY A 17 4.40 -17.78 -8.77
CA GLY A 17 3.18 -18.31 -8.20
C GLY A 17 2.99 -18.00 -6.73
N ASP A 18 3.75 -17.05 -6.21
CA ASP A 18 3.71 -16.72 -4.80
C ASP A 18 3.22 -15.30 -4.58
N MET A 19 2.70 -15.07 -3.38
CA MET A 19 2.35 -13.71 -2.98
C MET A 19 3.57 -13.04 -2.39
N ILE A 20 3.77 -11.78 -2.79
CA ILE A 20 4.90 -11.01 -2.32
C ILE A 20 4.37 -9.84 -1.51
N LEU A 21 4.85 -9.74 -0.28
CA LEU A 21 4.44 -8.64 0.61
C LEU A 21 5.16 -7.37 0.19
N SER A 22 4.38 -6.32 0.00
CA SER A 22 4.95 -5.03 -0.36
C SER A 22 5.56 -4.38 0.85
N HIS A 23 6.67 -3.68 0.65
CA HIS A 23 7.28 -2.88 1.71
C HIS A 23 6.70 -1.48 1.78
N CYS A 24 5.75 -1.17 0.92
CA CYS A 24 5.14 0.15 0.89
C CYS A 24 3.72 0.05 1.38
N TYR A 25 3.21 1.16 1.89
CA TYR A 25 1.81 1.27 2.22
C TYR A 25 1.11 2.00 1.09
N ALA A 26 -0.15 1.69 0.88
CA ALA A 26 -0.92 2.31 -0.19
C ALA A 26 -2.37 2.42 0.22
N THR A 27 -3.09 3.34 -0.42
CA THR A 27 -4.53 3.43 -0.22
C THR A 27 -5.21 2.22 -0.83
N LEU A 28 -6.43 1.97 -0.37
CA LEU A 28 -7.19 0.86 -0.93
C LEU A 28 -7.38 0.99 -2.43
N ASP A 29 -7.61 2.22 -2.91
CA ASP A 29 -7.78 2.43 -4.34
C ASP A 29 -6.53 2.02 -5.10
N ALA A 30 -5.37 2.40 -4.60
CA ALA A 30 -4.11 2.05 -5.26
C ALA A 30 -3.89 0.55 -5.25
N ILE A 31 -4.21 -0.10 -4.13
CA ILE A 31 -4.06 -1.55 -4.02
C ILE A 31 -4.98 -2.25 -5.01
N GLN A 32 -6.20 -1.76 -5.16
CA GLN A 32 -7.13 -2.37 -6.11
C GLN A 32 -6.67 -2.22 -7.55
N LEU A 33 -6.05 -1.08 -7.87
CA LEU A 33 -5.53 -0.89 -9.21
C LEU A 33 -4.43 -1.87 -9.54
N LEU A 34 -3.71 -2.34 -8.53
CA LEU A 34 -2.65 -3.31 -8.71
C LEU A 34 -3.14 -4.74 -8.58
N ASN A 35 -4.43 -4.92 -8.30
CA ASN A 35 -5.00 -6.24 -8.02
C ASN A 35 -4.33 -6.90 -6.82
N GLY A 36 -3.91 -6.07 -5.87
CA GLY A 36 -3.28 -6.57 -4.66
C GLY A 36 -4.30 -6.94 -3.60
N VAL A 37 -3.81 -7.57 -2.55
CA VAL A 37 -4.64 -7.96 -1.42
C VAL A 37 -4.25 -7.09 -0.23
N PRO A 38 -5.12 -6.19 0.22
CA PRO A 38 -4.75 -5.32 1.35
C PRO A 38 -4.77 -6.09 2.66
N ASP A 39 -3.83 -5.75 3.53
CA ASP A 39 -3.79 -6.30 4.88
C ASP A 39 -4.42 -5.29 5.81
N LEU A 40 -5.69 -5.51 6.12
CA LEU A 40 -6.44 -4.54 6.90
C LEU A 40 -5.92 -4.41 8.32
N GLN A 41 -5.11 -5.35 8.78
CA GLN A 41 -4.56 -5.26 10.11
C GLN A 41 -3.38 -4.30 10.20
N THR A 42 -2.86 -3.87 9.07
CA THR A 42 -1.72 -2.95 9.06
C THR A 42 -2.15 -1.52 8.78
N LYS A 43 -3.42 -1.22 8.96
CA LYS A 43 -3.94 0.10 8.67
C LYS A 43 -3.16 1.17 9.41
N GLN A 44 -2.77 2.21 8.70
CA GLN A 44 -2.14 3.39 9.26
C GLN A 44 -2.75 4.63 8.66
N LEU A 45 -2.81 5.68 9.45
CA LEU A 45 -3.28 6.98 8.97
C LEU A 45 -2.08 7.85 8.72
N VAL A 46 -1.97 8.37 7.51
CA VAL A 46 -0.86 9.24 7.13
C VAL A 46 -1.42 10.50 6.50
N PRO A 47 -0.70 11.61 6.60
CA PRO A 47 -1.13 12.83 5.93
C PRO A 47 -1.18 12.63 4.43
N GLU A 48 -2.20 13.17 3.80
CA GLU A 48 -2.34 13.03 2.36
C GLU A 48 -1.13 13.56 1.62
N ALA A 49 -0.48 14.58 2.18
CA ALA A 49 0.68 15.18 1.53
C ALA A 49 1.86 14.22 1.45
N GLU A 50 1.87 13.16 2.23
CA GLU A 50 2.96 12.19 2.19
C GLU A 50 2.72 11.10 1.15
N LEU A 51 1.57 11.10 0.51
CA LEU A 51 1.28 10.13 -0.53
C LEU A 51 1.72 10.68 -1.87
N ASP A 52 2.20 9.78 -2.73
CA ASP A 52 2.57 10.24 -4.07
C ASP A 52 1.33 10.30 -4.95
N ALA A 53 1.52 10.59 -6.23
CA ALA A 53 0.40 10.77 -7.13
C ALA A 53 -0.40 9.49 -7.32
N ASN A 54 0.19 8.35 -7.02
CA ASN A 54 -0.48 7.05 -7.18
C ASN A 54 -1.09 6.54 -5.89
N GLY A 55 -0.96 7.29 -4.80
CA GLY A 55 -1.52 6.88 -3.53
C GLY A 55 -0.63 5.96 -2.72
N PHE A 56 0.66 5.91 -2.99
CA PHE A 56 1.59 5.08 -2.24
C PHE A 56 2.30 5.90 -1.20
N HIS A 57 2.48 5.31 -0.05
CA HIS A 57 3.25 5.90 1.05
C HIS A 57 4.47 5.04 1.28
N LYS A 58 5.64 5.60 1.06
CA LYS A 58 6.86 4.87 1.22
C LYS A 58 7.38 5.07 2.62
N LEU A 59 7.57 3.99 3.33
CA LEU A 59 8.16 4.07 4.65
C LEU A 59 9.66 4.16 4.49
N GLU A 60 10.12 5.41 4.56
CA GLU A 60 11.50 5.62 4.31
C GLU A 60 12.20 5.68 5.61
N ASP A 61 13.15 4.91 5.82
CA ASP A 61 13.76 4.93 7.08
C ASP A 61 15.21 5.23 7.02
N ASP A 62 15.69 5.78 6.04
CA ASP A 62 17.06 6.10 6.05
C ASP A 62 17.46 7.43 6.26
#